data_d1444df852916f0962f8e24011e388a5
#
_entry.id   d1444df852916f0962f8e24011e388a5
#
_cell.length_a   1.000
_cell.length_b   1.000
_cell.length_c   1.000
_cell.angle_alpha   90.00
_cell.angle_beta   90.00
_cell.angle_gamma   90.00
#
_symmetry.space_group_name_H-M   'P 1'
#
loop_
_entity.id
_entity.type
_entity.pdbx_description
1 polymer ?
#
loop_
_entity_poly.entity_id
_entity_poly.type
_entity_poly.pdbx_seq_one_letter_code
_entity_poly.pdbx_strand_id
1 'polypeptide(L)'
;MRINHLFLIVAALATLSMTSCTSPMEKRTNQAIQQVMDEFQAVGVSAAVVKDGQIIYNQSFGYKDLATQTPLSNDDMMRIASISKSFTATSLMQLVEKGIISLDDDVSDLIGFQIRNPHHPDVPITLRMVLSHTASIRDKENYSTLDNLNPAVGGDCADSYYEYKPGEGYNYSNMGINLAGAILENMSGVRFDQYVQDSVIKPLGLHGGHNLDAIDTTKIACIYHRSNDQYVESNAYASVTHRLPDYVMGYSAPMFSPTGGVKISARDLATYMMMHMNYGELNGVRIISEESAKTMQTPVWMAQNSNEEQYGLCLWEFIDFIKDEKYNTPGNYLVGHTGNAYGLYSVMIWSPQDKWGIVAMTNGITHIKVKEFRQTIVNAIYKACIKE
;
A
#
# COMPACT_ATOMS: atom_id res chain seq x y z
N MET A 1 23.76 77.85 -16.44
CA MET A 1 23.86 76.58 -17.15
C MET A 1 24.39 75.50 -16.17
N ARG A 2 23.54 74.66 -15.57
CA ARG A 2 23.95 73.61 -14.65
C ARG A 2 23.71 72.28 -15.36
N ILE A 3 24.77 71.52 -15.55
CA ILE A 3 24.77 70.19 -16.16
C ILE A 3 24.58 69.19 -15.04
N ASN A 4 23.45 68.46 -15.03
CA ASN A 4 23.18 67.33 -14.12
C ASN A 4 23.79 66.10 -14.74
N HIS A 5 24.73 65.46 -14.02
CA HIS A 5 25.22 64.13 -14.31
C HIS A 5 24.30 63.11 -13.67
N LEU A 6 23.63 62.34 -14.51
CA LEU A 6 22.81 61.20 -14.11
C LEU A 6 23.72 59.95 -14.03
N PHE A 7 23.97 59.46 -12.83
CA PHE A 7 24.67 58.17 -12.64
C PHE A 7 23.68 57.04 -12.82
N LEU A 8 23.84 56.26 -13.89
CA LEU A 8 23.17 54.95 -14.07
C LEU A 8 23.92 53.91 -13.24
N ILE A 9 23.27 53.42 -12.17
CA ILE A 9 23.72 52.23 -11.45
C ILE A 9 23.14 51.00 -12.17
N VAL A 10 23.98 50.28 -12.91
CA VAL A 10 23.63 48.95 -13.45
C VAL A 10 23.78 47.94 -12.35
N ALA A 11 22.68 47.49 -11.75
CA ALA A 11 22.66 46.38 -10.83
C ALA A 11 22.75 45.07 -11.64
N ALA A 12 23.90 44.43 -11.64
CA ALA A 12 24.07 43.09 -12.17
C ALA A 12 23.44 42.09 -11.21
N LEU A 13 22.27 41.59 -11.55
CA LEU A 13 21.67 40.41 -10.88
C LEU A 13 22.52 39.18 -11.29
N ALA A 14 23.40 38.75 -10.40
CA ALA A 14 24.02 37.43 -10.49
C ALA A 14 22.97 36.37 -10.11
N THR A 15 22.36 35.74 -11.11
CA THR A 15 21.58 34.48 -10.91
C THR A 15 22.57 33.40 -10.53
N LEU A 16 22.69 33.11 -9.23
CA LEU A 16 23.30 31.87 -8.76
C LEU A 16 22.41 30.72 -9.24
N SER A 17 22.78 30.06 -10.32
CA SER A 17 22.30 28.75 -10.66
C SER A 17 22.89 27.78 -9.62
N MET A 18 22.09 27.41 -8.60
CA MET A 18 22.42 26.31 -7.73
C MET A 18 22.34 25.04 -8.57
N THR A 19 23.45 24.62 -9.16
CA THR A 19 23.62 23.26 -9.62
C THR A 19 23.62 22.38 -8.37
N SER A 20 22.48 21.76 -8.09
CA SER A 20 22.36 20.72 -7.08
C SER A 20 23.35 19.61 -7.46
N CYS A 21 24.48 19.51 -6.77
CA CYS A 21 25.40 18.40 -6.93
C CYS A 21 24.71 17.13 -6.39
N THR A 22 24.25 16.27 -7.29
CA THR A 22 23.74 14.95 -6.96
C THR A 22 24.78 14.18 -6.12
N SER A 23 24.40 13.68 -4.95
CA SER A 23 25.32 12.98 -4.08
C SER A 23 25.83 11.68 -4.74
N PRO A 24 27.02 11.16 -4.37
CA PRO A 24 27.51 9.89 -4.90
C PRO A 24 26.53 8.74 -4.66
N MET A 25 25.88 8.68 -3.50
CA MET A 25 24.84 7.70 -3.17
C MET A 25 23.64 7.83 -4.12
N GLU A 26 23.11 9.03 -4.29
CA GLU A 26 21.99 9.29 -5.18
C GLU A 26 22.32 8.90 -6.62
N LYS A 27 23.52 9.23 -7.11
CA LYS A 27 23.96 8.85 -8.45
C LYS A 27 24.00 7.33 -8.64
N ARG A 28 24.54 6.58 -7.67
CA ARG A 28 24.57 5.11 -7.73
C ARG A 28 23.16 4.54 -7.71
N THR A 29 22.29 5.06 -6.85
CA THR A 29 20.91 4.60 -6.72
C THR A 29 20.12 4.86 -8.01
N ASN A 30 20.28 6.06 -8.63
CA ASN A 30 19.67 6.38 -9.91
C ASN A 30 20.11 5.40 -11.01
N GLN A 31 21.41 5.08 -11.09
CA GLN A 31 21.94 4.11 -12.04
C GLN A 31 21.39 2.70 -11.81
N ALA A 32 21.31 2.27 -10.55
CA ALA A 32 20.78 0.97 -10.20
C ALA A 32 19.29 0.84 -10.57
N ILE A 33 18.49 1.87 -10.30
CA ILE A 33 17.06 1.90 -10.69
C ILE A 33 16.93 1.87 -12.23
N GLN A 34 17.74 2.68 -12.95
CA GLN A 34 17.68 2.72 -14.41
C GLN A 34 18.01 1.35 -15.03
N GLN A 35 19.01 0.64 -14.50
CA GLN A 35 19.33 -0.73 -14.96
C GLN A 35 18.15 -1.70 -14.79
N VAL A 36 17.44 -1.61 -13.66
CA VAL A 36 16.25 -2.43 -13.43
C VAL A 36 15.11 -2.01 -14.38
N MET A 37 14.94 -0.71 -14.62
CA MET A 37 13.95 -0.23 -15.59
C MET A 37 14.22 -0.75 -16.99
N ASP A 38 15.47 -0.75 -17.43
CA ASP A 38 15.89 -1.25 -18.74
C ASP A 38 15.66 -2.77 -18.85
N GLU A 39 16.03 -3.53 -17.81
CA GLU A 39 15.84 -4.99 -17.75
C GLU A 39 14.36 -5.38 -17.85
N PHE A 40 13.48 -4.69 -17.12
CA PHE A 40 12.06 -4.99 -17.06
C PHE A 40 11.23 -4.15 -18.02
N GLN A 41 11.85 -3.29 -18.81
CA GLN A 41 11.19 -2.34 -19.71
C GLN A 41 10.12 -1.51 -18.97
N ALA A 42 10.44 -1.02 -17.78
CA ALA A 42 9.48 -0.29 -16.96
C ALA A 42 9.09 1.04 -17.60
N VAL A 43 7.79 1.37 -17.61
CA VAL A 43 7.26 2.63 -18.13
C VAL A 43 7.70 3.80 -17.25
N GLY A 44 7.51 3.68 -15.96
CA GLY A 44 7.94 4.63 -14.96
C GLY A 44 8.15 3.94 -13.61
N VAL A 45 9.07 4.47 -12.81
CA VAL A 45 9.37 3.99 -11.46
C VAL A 45 9.49 5.18 -10.54
N SER A 46 8.79 5.14 -9.40
CA SER A 46 8.99 6.04 -8.27
C SER A 46 9.53 5.26 -7.08
N ALA A 47 10.58 5.78 -6.44
CA ALA A 47 11.21 5.13 -5.30
C ALA A 47 11.53 6.12 -4.18
N ALA A 48 11.36 5.70 -2.93
CA ALA A 48 11.77 6.43 -1.75
C ALA A 48 12.47 5.49 -0.75
N VAL A 49 13.50 5.99 -0.09
CA VAL A 49 14.28 5.24 0.91
C VAL A 49 14.28 6.01 2.21
N VAL A 50 13.99 5.31 3.28
CA VAL A 50 14.05 5.79 4.65
C VAL A 50 15.24 5.16 5.36
N LYS A 51 15.96 5.94 6.16
CA LYS A 51 16.97 5.47 7.09
C LYS A 51 16.98 6.36 8.33
N ASP A 52 17.02 5.74 9.51
CA ASP A 52 17.05 6.43 10.80
C ASP A 52 15.97 7.51 10.95
N GLY A 53 14.75 7.21 10.49
CA GLY A 53 13.59 8.10 10.57
C GLY A 53 13.57 9.28 9.58
N GLN A 54 14.42 9.24 8.56
CA GLN A 54 14.48 10.29 7.53
C GLN A 54 14.37 9.69 6.12
N ILE A 55 13.70 10.40 5.21
CA ILE A 55 13.72 10.07 3.79
C ILE A 55 15.05 10.56 3.23
N ILE A 56 15.97 9.64 2.92
CA ILE A 56 17.32 9.93 2.40
C ILE A 56 17.39 9.89 0.87
N TYR A 57 16.35 9.37 0.22
CA TYR A 57 16.23 9.28 -1.23
C TYR A 57 14.76 9.33 -1.64
N ASN A 58 14.45 10.12 -2.69
CA ASN A 58 13.12 10.18 -3.30
C ASN A 58 13.25 10.63 -4.75
N GLN A 59 13.11 9.72 -5.71
CA GLN A 59 13.25 10.00 -7.13
C GLN A 59 12.25 9.21 -7.98
N SER A 60 11.89 9.79 -9.12
CA SER A 60 10.99 9.20 -10.12
C SER A 60 11.63 9.25 -11.50
N PHE A 61 11.38 8.22 -12.31
CA PHE A 61 11.97 8.01 -13.63
C PHE A 61 10.91 7.57 -14.62
N GLY A 62 11.17 7.83 -15.91
CA GLY A 62 10.27 7.42 -17.00
C GLY A 62 9.04 8.29 -17.11
N TYR A 63 7.91 7.72 -17.49
CA TYR A 63 6.71 8.45 -17.88
C TYR A 63 5.53 8.14 -16.96
N LYS A 64 4.77 9.18 -16.61
CA LYS A 64 3.46 9.02 -16.00
C LYS A 64 2.36 8.78 -17.03
N ASP A 65 2.57 9.29 -18.26
CA ASP A 65 1.67 9.10 -19.38
C ASP A 65 2.49 8.92 -20.67
N LEU A 66 2.34 7.75 -21.31
CA LEU A 66 3.03 7.42 -22.55
C LEU A 66 2.43 8.13 -23.78
N ALA A 67 1.13 8.41 -23.78
CA ALA A 67 0.48 9.03 -24.93
C ALA A 67 0.93 10.49 -25.11
N THR A 68 1.12 11.18 -24.00
CA THR A 68 1.58 12.59 -23.99
C THR A 68 3.08 12.71 -23.74
N GLN A 69 3.78 11.60 -23.47
CA GLN A 69 5.19 11.57 -23.05
C GLN A 69 5.47 12.45 -21.83
N THR A 70 4.49 12.59 -20.93
CA THR A 70 4.64 13.37 -19.71
C THR A 70 5.56 12.64 -18.75
N PRO A 71 6.68 13.25 -18.31
CA PRO A 71 7.58 12.63 -17.33
C PRO A 71 6.88 12.36 -16.00
N LEU A 72 7.27 11.26 -15.33
CA LEU A 72 6.84 10.95 -13.98
C LEU A 72 7.60 11.82 -12.97
N SER A 73 6.88 12.43 -12.05
CA SER A 73 7.42 13.32 -11.00
C SER A 73 7.33 12.66 -9.61
N ASN A 74 8.09 13.20 -8.65
CA ASN A 74 8.11 12.69 -7.27
C ASN A 74 6.79 12.89 -6.51
N ASP A 75 5.94 13.80 -7.00
CA ASP A 75 4.63 14.09 -6.40
C ASP A 75 3.49 13.34 -7.12
N ASP A 76 3.80 12.63 -8.21
CA ASP A 76 2.78 11.86 -8.90
C ASP A 76 2.39 10.63 -8.09
N MET A 77 1.08 10.36 -8.08
CA MET A 77 0.47 9.27 -7.33
C MET A 77 0.21 8.08 -8.24
N MET A 78 0.42 6.90 -7.70
CA MET A 78 -0.01 5.64 -8.30
C MET A 78 -0.93 4.90 -7.33
N ARG A 79 -1.80 4.06 -7.87
CA ARG A 79 -2.47 3.04 -7.06
C ARG A 79 -1.41 2.12 -6.45
N ILE A 80 -1.53 1.76 -5.17
CA ILE A 80 -0.56 0.90 -4.49
C ILE A 80 -1.04 -0.54 -4.32
N ALA A 81 -2.19 -0.87 -4.90
CA ALA A 81 -2.80 -2.19 -4.81
C ALA A 81 -2.81 -2.70 -3.35
N SER A 82 -2.40 -3.95 -3.11
CA SER A 82 -2.59 -4.64 -1.83
C SER A 82 -1.88 -4.02 -0.63
N ILE A 83 -0.93 -3.10 -0.82
CA ILE A 83 -0.40 -2.31 0.30
C ILE A 83 -1.53 -1.53 1.01
N SER A 84 -2.63 -1.19 0.30
CA SER A 84 -3.81 -0.52 0.86
C SER A 84 -4.46 -1.29 2.01
N LYS A 85 -4.29 -2.61 2.09
CA LYS A 85 -4.82 -3.44 3.17
C LYS A 85 -4.30 -3.01 4.53
N SER A 86 -3.05 -2.56 4.60
CA SER A 86 -2.49 -2.04 5.85
C SER A 86 -3.21 -0.79 6.35
N PHE A 87 -3.68 0.09 5.45
CA PHE A 87 -4.50 1.25 5.82
C PHE A 87 -5.84 0.83 6.41
N THR A 88 -6.47 -0.21 5.83
CA THR A 88 -7.72 -0.79 6.37
C THR A 88 -7.49 -1.37 7.76
N ALA A 89 -6.43 -2.16 7.97
CA ALA A 89 -6.10 -2.72 9.26
C ALA A 89 -5.74 -1.64 10.30
N THR A 90 -4.93 -0.63 9.93
CA THR A 90 -4.61 0.51 10.80
C THR A 90 -5.87 1.22 11.28
N SER A 91 -6.85 1.43 10.39
CA SER A 91 -8.12 2.07 10.74
C SER A 91 -8.97 1.23 11.70
N LEU A 92 -9.00 -0.09 11.50
CA LEU A 92 -9.69 -1.01 12.42
C LEU A 92 -9.01 -1.09 13.78
N MET A 93 -7.67 -1.05 13.82
CA MET A 93 -6.93 -1.00 15.09
C MET A 93 -7.28 0.24 15.92
N GLN A 94 -7.59 1.37 15.29
CA GLN A 94 -8.08 2.55 16.02
C GLN A 94 -9.44 2.30 16.69
N LEU A 95 -10.33 1.49 16.11
CA LEU A 95 -11.58 1.08 16.75
C LEU A 95 -11.34 0.07 17.87
N VAL A 96 -10.37 -0.82 17.72
CA VAL A 96 -9.93 -1.75 18.78
C VAL A 96 -9.43 -0.97 19.99
N GLU A 97 -8.57 0.04 19.80
CA GLU A 97 -8.05 0.89 20.87
C GLU A 97 -9.13 1.67 21.61
N LYS A 98 -10.18 2.07 20.90
CA LYS A 98 -11.34 2.75 21.49
C LYS A 98 -12.29 1.79 22.24
N GLY A 99 -12.02 0.47 22.19
CA GLY A 99 -12.88 -0.56 22.78
C GLY A 99 -14.24 -0.69 22.10
N ILE A 100 -14.35 -0.22 20.85
CA ILE A 100 -15.58 -0.34 20.04
C ILE A 100 -15.72 -1.75 19.51
N ILE A 101 -14.60 -2.38 19.12
CA ILE A 101 -14.52 -3.76 18.62
C ILE A 101 -13.31 -4.46 19.25
N SER A 102 -13.29 -5.78 19.17
CA SER A 102 -12.13 -6.61 19.49
C SER A 102 -11.64 -7.34 18.25
N LEU A 103 -10.35 -7.66 18.18
CA LEU A 103 -9.82 -8.52 17.13
C LEU A 103 -10.42 -9.92 17.18
N ASP A 104 -10.92 -10.37 18.33
CA ASP A 104 -11.46 -11.69 18.55
C ASP A 104 -13.00 -11.71 18.51
N ASP A 105 -13.64 -10.59 18.18
CA ASP A 105 -15.08 -10.53 17.92
C ASP A 105 -15.45 -11.32 16.66
N ASP A 106 -16.63 -11.95 16.70
CA ASP A 106 -17.24 -12.61 15.56
C ASP A 106 -17.64 -11.57 14.50
N VAL A 107 -17.12 -11.71 13.29
CA VAL A 107 -17.42 -10.77 12.19
C VAL A 107 -18.91 -10.73 11.84
N SER A 108 -19.69 -11.78 12.16
CA SER A 108 -21.15 -11.78 11.96
C SER A 108 -21.84 -10.71 12.80
N ASP A 109 -21.40 -10.55 14.04
CA ASP A 109 -21.94 -9.54 14.96
C ASP A 109 -21.53 -8.12 14.52
N LEU A 110 -20.32 -7.99 13.98
CA LEU A 110 -19.77 -6.70 13.51
C LEU A 110 -20.41 -6.23 12.20
N ILE A 111 -20.79 -7.16 11.30
CA ILE A 111 -21.35 -6.80 9.97
C ILE A 111 -22.89 -6.81 9.95
N GLY A 112 -23.54 -7.50 10.89
CA GLY A 112 -25.00 -7.56 11.00
C GLY A 112 -25.68 -8.64 10.16
N PHE A 113 -24.91 -9.58 9.58
CA PHE A 113 -25.44 -10.80 8.95
C PHE A 113 -24.48 -11.97 9.16
N GLN A 114 -24.99 -13.19 9.01
CA GLN A 114 -24.23 -14.40 9.33
C GLN A 114 -23.06 -14.60 8.34
N ILE A 115 -21.84 -14.63 8.85
CA ILE A 115 -20.62 -15.02 8.15
C ILE A 115 -20.11 -16.31 8.80
N ARG A 116 -20.31 -17.45 8.12
CA ARG A 116 -19.90 -18.78 8.60
C ARG A 116 -19.39 -19.62 7.45
N ASN A 117 -18.33 -20.35 7.70
CA ASN A 117 -17.89 -21.40 6.79
C ASN A 117 -18.89 -22.57 6.88
N PRO A 118 -19.63 -22.91 5.79
CA PRO A 118 -20.61 -23.99 5.83
C PRO A 118 -20.03 -25.38 6.17
N HIS A 119 -18.74 -25.60 5.96
CA HIS A 119 -18.02 -26.81 6.34
C HIS A 119 -17.76 -26.86 7.86
N HIS A 120 -17.82 -25.70 8.54
CA HIS A 120 -17.57 -25.56 9.99
C HIS A 120 -18.54 -24.53 10.61
N PRO A 121 -19.86 -24.83 10.59
CA PRO A 121 -20.89 -23.82 10.91
C PRO A 121 -20.87 -23.36 12.38
N ASP A 122 -20.31 -24.16 13.28
CA ASP A 122 -20.21 -23.86 14.70
C ASP A 122 -18.97 -23.02 15.06
N VAL A 123 -18.09 -22.74 14.08
CA VAL A 123 -16.84 -22.01 14.30
C VAL A 123 -17.01 -20.54 13.91
N PRO A 124 -16.90 -19.60 14.85
CA PRO A 124 -16.94 -18.18 14.53
C PRO A 124 -15.70 -17.78 13.70
N ILE A 125 -15.91 -16.87 12.77
CA ILE A 125 -14.83 -16.20 12.04
C ILE A 125 -14.57 -14.87 12.75
N THR A 126 -13.34 -14.68 13.25
CA THR A 126 -12.99 -13.45 13.98
C THR A 126 -12.38 -12.40 13.06
N LEU A 127 -12.42 -11.14 13.50
CA LEU A 127 -11.77 -10.04 12.78
C LEU A 127 -10.26 -10.30 12.61
N ARG A 128 -9.59 -10.86 13.61
CA ARG A 128 -8.19 -11.30 13.54
C ARG A 128 -7.96 -12.27 12.38
N MET A 129 -8.81 -13.28 12.23
CA MET A 129 -8.71 -14.25 11.14
C MET A 129 -8.88 -13.59 9.76
N VAL A 130 -9.77 -12.62 9.65
CA VAL A 130 -9.98 -11.86 8.40
C VAL A 130 -8.74 -11.06 8.05
N LEU A 131 -8.18 -10.29 9.00
CA LEU A 131 -7.01 -9.44 8.77
C LEU A 131 -5.70 -10.22 8.57
N SER A 132 -5.65 -11.47 9.04
CA SER A 132 -4.50 -12.37 8.86
C SER A 132 -4.66 -13.39 7.75
N HIS A 133 -5.76 -13.34 6.99
CA HIS A 133 -6.07 -14.28 5.91
C HIS A 133 -6.20 -15.75 6.35
N THR A 134 -6.60 -15.97 7.61
CA THR A 134 -6.83 -17.32 8.18
C THR A 134 -8.32 -17.66 8.32
N ALA A 135 -9.20 -16.79 7.83
CA ALA A 135 -10.66 -16.93 7.95
C ALA A 135 -11.29 -18.04 7.07
N SER A 136 -10.51 -18.78 6.32
CA SER A 136 -10.97 -19.73 5.29
C SER A 136 -11.85 -19.11 4.18
N ILE A 137 -11.93 -17.78 4.08
CA ILE A 137 -12.66 -17.07 3.03
C ILE A 137 -11.88 -17.17 1.71
N ARG A 138 -12.60 -17.52 0.65
CA ARG A 138 -12.07 -17.70 -0.70
C ARG A 138 -12.53 -16.57 -1.61
N ASP A 139 -11.60 -15.96 -2.37
CA ASP A 139 -11.97 -15.03 -3.42
C ASP A 139 -12.73 -15.72 -4.55
N LYS A 140 -13.83 -15.12 -4.98
CA LYS A 140 -14.52 -15.44 -6.23
C LYS A 140 -14.17 -14.40 -7.30
N GLU A 141 -14.57 -14.62 -8.54
CA GLU A 141 -14.34 -13.68 -9.65
C GLU A 141 -14.83 -12.27 -9.31
N ASN A 142 -15.99 -12.15 -8.63
CA ASN A 142 -16.53 -10.88 -8.14
C ASN A 142 -16.35 -10.75 -6.62
N TYR A 143 -15.16 -10.43 -6.16
CA TYR A 143 -14.91 -10.08 -4.75
C TYR A 143 -15.18 -8.59 -4.45
N SER A 144 -15.70 -7.83 -5.40
CA SER A 144 -16.02 -6.40 -5.22
C SER A 144 -17.39 -6.13 -4.59
N THR A 145 -18.11 -7.17 -4.18
CA THR A 145 -19.36 -7.13 -3.42
C THR A 145 -19.31 -8.12 -2.27
N LEU A 146 -20.11 -7.89 -1.22
CA LEU A 146 -20.29 -8.83 -0.11
C LEU A 146 -21.39 -9.88 -0.35
N ASP A 147 -22.07 -9.84 -1.49
CA ASP A 147 -23.17 -10.75 -1.81
C ASP A 147 -22.78 -12.22 -1.68
N ASN A 148 -21.55 -12.54 -2.08
CA ASN A 148 -21.01 -13.89 -2.00
C ASN A 148 -20.76 -14.41 -0.57
N LEU A 149 -20.82 -13.53 0.43
CA LEU A 149 -20.70 -13.86 1.86
C LEU A 149 -22.03 -13.73 2.60
N ASN A 150 -23.04 -13.09 2.01
CA ASN A 150 -24.34 -12.86 2.64
C ASN A 150 -25.36 -13.91 2.19
N PRO A 151 -25.74 -14.87 3.05
CA PRO A 151 -26.69 -15.95 2.67
C PRO A 151 -28.06 -15.43 2.23
N ALA A 152 -28.48 -14.25 2.72
CA ALA A 152 -29.76 -13.65 2.34
C ALA A 152 -29.79 -13.14 0.89
N VAL A 153 -28.62 -12.89 0.28
CA VAL A 153 -28.47 -12.37 -1.07
C VAL A 153 -27.83 -13.39 -2.00
N GLY A 154 -26.71 -13.96 -1.59
CA GLY A 154 -25.90 -14.90 -2.39
C GLY A 154 -26.41 -16.35 -2.35
N GLY A 155 -27.36 -16.66 -1.51
CA GLY A 155 -27.87 -18.02 -1.33
C GLY A 155 -26.84 -18.97 -0.71
N ASP A 156 -26.51 -20.08 -1.40
CA ASP A 156 -25.46 -20.98 -0.94
C ASP A 156 -24.08 -20.34 -1.11
N CYS A 157 -23.48 -19.94 0.01
CA CYS A 157 -22.17 -19.31 0.07
C CYS A 157 -21.01 -20.31 0.20
N ALA A 158 -21.23 -21.63 0.11
CA ALA A 158 -20.20 -22.64 0.36
C ALA A 158 -18.96 -22.46 -0.51
N ASP A 159 -19.13 -22.11 -1.78
CA ASP A 159 -18.01 -21.84 -2.70
C ASP A 159 -17.17 -20.60 -2.32
N SER A 160 -17.62 -19.78 -1.37
CA SER A 160 -16.86 -18.62 -0.87
C SER A 160 -15.93 -18.99 0.28
N TYR A 161 -15.84 -20.29 0.59
CA TYR A 161 -15.02 -20.80 1.67
C TYR A 161 -14.17 -21.99 1.22
N TYR A 162 -13.02 -22.14 1.88
CA TYR A 162 -12.22 -23.36 1.82
C TYR A 162 -12.73 -24.37 2.84
N GLU A 163 -12.43 -25.66 2.62
CA GLU A 163 -12.91 -26.75 3.49
C GLU A 163 -12.22 -26.80 4.86
N TYR A 164 -11.05 -26.15 5.02
CA TYR A 164 -10.36 -26.14 6.31
C TYR A 164 -11.05 -25.20 7.32
N LYS A 165 -10.92 -25.56 8.59
CA LYS A 165 -11.53 -24.82 9.69
C LYS A 165 -10.93 -23.40 9.81
N PRO A 166 -11.75 -22.36 9.99
CA PRO A 166 -11.27 -21.00 10.24
C PRO A 166 -10.21 -20.98 11.36
N GLY A 167 -9.08 -20.32 11.10
CA GLY A 167 -7.93 -20.27 12.00
C GLY A 167 -6.86 -21.35 11.76
N GLU A 168 -7.14 -22.44 11.03
CA GLU A 168 -6.22 -23.56 10.86
C GLU A 168 -5.44 -23.55 9.53
N GLY A 169 -5.73 -22.60 8.63
CA GLY A 169 -5.03 -22.47 7.35
C GLY A 169 -4.89 -21.03 6.92
N TYR A 170 -4.07 -20.81 5.92
CA TYR A 170 -3.84 -19.50 5.30
C TYR A 170 -4.26 -19.49 3.84
N ASN A 171 -5.09 -18.53 3.48
CA ASN A 171 -5.38 -18.22 2.08
C ASN A 171 -5.65 -16.72 1.95
N TYR A 172 -4.81 -16.07 1.18
CA TYR A 172 -4.93 -14.66 0.90
C TYR A 172 -6.28 -14.32 0.26
N SER A 173 -7.07 -13.45 0.89
CA SER A 173 -8.42 -13.11 0.45
C SER A 173 -8.63 -11.61 0.36
N ASN A 174 -8.96 -11.14 -0.85
CA ASN A 174 -9.42 -9.77 -1.07
C ASN A 174 -10.84 -9.57 -0.55
N MET A 175 -11.69 -10.58 -0.69
CA MET A 175 -13.06 -10.55 -0.19
C MET A 175 -13.08 -10.36 1.34
N GLY A 176 -12.19 -11.04 2.07
CA GLY A 176 -12.05 -10.83 3.52
C GLY A 176 -11.72 -9.39 3.88
N ILE A 177 -10.81 -8.74 3.16
CA ILE A 177 -10.46 -7.34 3.45
C ILE A 177 -11.54 -6.36 3.00
N ASN A 178 -12.32 -6.68 1.96
CA ASN A 178 -13.50 -5.90 1.62
C ASN A 178 -14.59 -6.01 2.71
N LEU A 179 -14.77 -7.20 3.31
CA LEU A 179 -15.58 -7.38 4.52
C LEU A 179 -15.05 -6.52 5.69
N ALA A 180 -13.74 -6.52 5.92
CA ALA A 180 -13.12 -5.69 6.96
C ALA A 180 -13.38 -4.19 6.75
N GLY A 181 -13.36 -3.71 5.50
CA GLY A 181 -13.74 -2.33 5.17
C GLY A 181 -15.20 -2.00 5.47
N ALA A 182 -16.11 -2.94 5.21
CA ALA A 182 -17.53 -2.77 5.53
C ALA A 182 -17.78 -2.82 7.07
N ILE A 183 -17.05 -3.65 7.79
CA ILE A 183 -17.05 -3.66 9.27
C ILE A 183 -16.57 -2.31 9.80
N LEU A 184 -15.51 -1.71 9.23
CA LEU A 184 -15.06 -0.39 9.63
C LEU A 184 -16.19 0.65 9.53
N GLU A 185 -16.94 0.64 8.43
CA GLU A 185 -18.09 1.56 8.24
C GLU A 185 -19.20 1.31 9.25
N ASN A 186 -19.58 0.04 9.41
CA ASN A 186 -20.69 -0.33 10.29
C ASN A 186 -20.41 0.05 11.74
N MET A 187 -19.18 -0.18 12.20
CA MET A 187 -18.79 0.07 13.59
C MET A 187 -18.40 1.51 13.88
N SER A 188 -17.93 2.27 12.87
CA SER A 188 -17.57 3.68 13.03
C SER A 188 -18.70 4.65 12.72
N GLY A 189 -19.69 4.24 11.90
CA GLY A 189 -20.71 5.12 11.33
C GLY A 189 -20.16 6.10 10.28
N VAL A 190 -18.92 5.91 9.80
CA VAL A 190 -18.24 6.78 8.83
C VAL A 190 -17.90 5.97 7.58
N ARG A 191 -18.17 6.54 6.39
CA ARG A 191 -17.84 5.88 5.12
C ARG A 191 -16.36 5.55 5.03
N PHE A 192 -16.03 4.38 4.51
CA PHE A 192 -14.70 3.79 4.52
C PHE A 192 -13.60 4.75 4.03
N ASP A 193 -13.79 5.34 2.84
CA ASP A 193 -12.81 6.25 2.25
C ASP A 193 -12.60 7.52 3.10
N GLN A 194 -13.66 8.03 3.72
CA GLN A 194 -13.61 9.18 4.61
C GLN A 194 -12.90 8.85 5.93
N TYR A 195 -13.20 7.68 6.52
CA TYR A 195 -12.55 7.28 7.75
C TYR A 195 -11.04 7.20 7.57
N VAL A 196 -10.56 6.49 6.53
CA VAL A 196 -9.12 6.37 6.22
C VAL A 196 -8.51 7.75 5.95
N GLN A 197 -9.23 8.60 5.20
CA GLN A 197 -8.77 9.95 4.86
C GLN A 197 -8.57 10.82 6.12
N ASP A 198 -9.55 10.83 7.02
CA ASP A 198 -9.57 11.74 8.16
C ASP A 198 -8.75 11.23 9.35
N SER A 199 -8.61 9.90 9.49
CA SER A 199 -7.98 9.27 10.66
C SER A 199 -6.56 8.78 10.41
N VAL A 200 -6.12 8.64 9.14
CA VAL A 200 -4.78 8.14 8.79
C VAL A 200 -4.06 9.10 7.86
N ILE A 201 -4.65 9.44 6.71
CA ILE A 201 -3.97 10.19 5.65
C ILE A 201 -3.73 11.63 6.05
N LYS A 202 -4.77 12.38 6.40
CA LYS A 202 -4.68 13.79 6.79
C LYS A 202 -3.81 14.04 8.03
N PRO A 203 -3.95 13.26 9.13
CA PRO A 203 -3.13 13.50 10.31
C PRO A 203 -1.63 13.36 10.06
N LEU A 204 -1.23 12.47 9.13
CA LEU A 204 0.16 12.31 8.70
C LEU A 204 0.60 13.34 7.65
N GLY A 205 -0.29 14.25 7.23
CA GLY A 205 0.01 15.24 6.18
C GLY A 205 0.21 14.63 4.79
N LEU A 206 -0.35 13.45 4.52
CA LEU A 206 -0.21 12.75 3.25
C LEU A 206 -1.20 13.26 2.21
N HIS A 207 -0.80 13.16 0.92
CA HIS A 207 -1.64 13.43 -0.24
C HIS A 207 -2.02 12.10 -0.91
N GLY A 208 -3.31 11.93 -1.17
CA GLY A 208 -3.82 10.70 -1.77
C GLY A 208 -5.07 10.17 -1.07
N GLY A 209 -5.43 8.92 -1.36
CA GLY A 209 -6.58 8.27 -0.73
C GLY A 209 -7.24 7.21 -1.58
N HIS A 210 -8.34 6.66 -1.07
CA HIS A 210 -9.13 5.63 -1.75
C HIS A 210 -10.06 6.20 -2.83
N ASN A 211 -10.62 7.37 -2.58
CA ASN A 211 -11.60 8.00 -3.47
C ASN A 211 -10.91 8.89 -4.50
N LEU A 212 -10.99 8.49 -5.78
CA LEU A 212 -10.42 9.25 -6.90
C LEU A 212 -11.00 10.66 -6.98
N ASP A 213 -12.31 10.80 -6.69
CA ASP A 213 -13.03 12.07 -6.81
C ASP A 213 -12.68 13.08 -5.71
N ALA A 214 -11.91 12.64 -4.68
CA ALA A 214 -11.49 13.46 -3.54
C ALA A 214 -9.99 13.82 -3.56
N ILE A 215 -9.27 13.47 -4.62
CA ILE A 215 -7.82 13.74 -4.75
C ILE A 215 -7.51 14.50 -6.04
N ASP A 216 -6.32 15.09 -6.12
CA ASP A 216 -5.86 15.80 -7.31
C ASP A 216 -5.52 14.80 -8.44
N THR A 217 -6.46 14.62 -9.38
CA THR A 217 -6.31 13.70 -10.51
C THR A 217 -5.22 14.11 -11.50
N THR A 218 -4.77 15.37 -11.49
CA THR A 218 -3.66 15.82 -12.35
C THR A 218 -2.32 15.20 -11.93
N LYS A 219 -2.25 14.68 -10.70
CA LYS A 219 -1.10 13.98 -10.13
C LYS A 219 -1.18 12.45 -10.31
N ILE A 220 -2.21 11.92 -10.94
CA ILE A 220 -2.34 10.47 -11.16
C ILE A 220 -1.50 10.05 -12.37
N ALA A 221 -0.66 9.04 -12.18
CA ALA A 221 0.04 8.39 -13.28
C ALA A 221 -0.81 7.27 -13.90
N CYS A 222 -0.91 7.23 -15.23
CA CYS A 222 -1.56 6.14 -15.95
C CYS A 222 -0.87 4.80 -15.63
N ILE A 223 -1.65 3.73 -15.55
CA ILE A 223 -1.12 2.38 -15.35
C ILE A 223 -1.24 1.61 -16.66
N TYR A 224 -0.21 0.86 -16.99
CA TYR A 224 -0.10 0.14 -18.25
C TYR A 224 0.09 -1.35 -18.00
N HIS A 225 -0.61 -2.15 -18.79
CA HIS A 225 -0.32 -3.58 -18.93
C HIS A 225 0.21 -3.88 -20.31
N ARG A 226 0.93 -4.99 -20.46
CA ARG A 226 1.45 -5.39 -21.76
C ARG A 226 0.45 -6.30 -22.48
N SER A 227 0.16 -5.95 -23.73
CA SER A 227 -0.67 -6.74 -24.64
C SER A 227 -0.03 -6.71 -26.02
N ASN A 228 0.18 -7.87 -26.65
CA ASN A 228 0.80 -8.00 -27.98
C ASN A 228 2.11 -7.18 -28.12
N ASP A 229 2.99 -7.30 -27.14
CA ASP A 229 4.26 -6.56 -27.05
C ASP A 229 4.17 -5.03 -27.04
N GLN A 230 3.00 -4.50 -26.77
CA GLN A 230 2.76 -3.06 -26.59
C GLN A 230 2.22 -2.75 -25.20
N TYR A 231 2.50 -1.55 -24.70
CA TYR A 231 1.86 -1.04 -23.50
C TYR A 231 0.48 -0.49 -23.84
N VAL A 232 -0.52 -0.99 -23.14
CA VAL A 232 -1.90 -0.54 -23.23
C VAL A 232 -2.31 0.04 -21.87
N GLU A 233 -2.89 1.21 -21.87
CA GLU A 233 -3.41 1.81 -20.64
C GLU A 233 -4.51 0.94 -20.03
N SER A 234 -4.40 0.72 -18.73
CA SER A 234 -5.35 -0.08 -17.97
C SER A 234 -6.46 0.83 -17.40
N ASN A 235 -7.69 0.34 -17.40
CA ASN A 235 -8.79 1.01 -16.70
C ASN A 235 -8.67 0.81 -15.17
N ALA A 236 -7.59 1.35 -14.59
CA ALA A 236 -7.24 1.18 -13.18
C ALA A 236 -7.91 2.20 -12.26
N TYR A 237 -8.46 3.27 -12.84
CA TYR A 237 -9.03 4.39 -12.13
C TYR A 237 -10.45 4.66 -12.62
N ALA A 238 -11.40 4.63 -11.70
CA ALA A 238 -12.79 4.93 -12.00
C ALA A 238 -13.36 5.86 -10.92
N SER A 239 -14.08 6.89 -11.36
CA SER A 239 -14.95 7.69 -10.49
C SER A 239 -16.07 6.80 -9.94
N VAL A 240 -16.36 6.97 -8.66
CA VAL A 240 -17.47 6.27 -7.98
C VAL A 240 -18.68 7.16 -7.74
N THR A 241 -18.60 8.45 -8.09
CA THR A 241 -19.63 9.45 -7.82
C THR A 241 -21.01 9.02 -8.35
N HIS A 242 -21.08 8.40 -9.54
CA HIS A 242 -22.33 7.93 -10.14
C HIS A 242 -22.98 6.77 -9.38
N ARG A 243 -22.24 6.07 -8.50
CA ARG A 243 -22.72 4.94 -7.70
C ARG A 243 -23.06 5.32 -6.26
N LEU A 244 -22.72 6.55 -5.83
CA LEU A 244 -22.98 7.01 -4.46
C LEU A 244 -24.47 7.11 -4.08
N PRO A 245 -25.41 7.42 -5.01
CA PRO A 245 -26.83 7.40 -4.69
C PRO A 245 -27.35 6.05 -4.17
N ASP A 246 -26.74 4.93 -4.61
CA ASP A 246 -27.12 3.57 -4.22
C ASP A 246 -26.21 3.00 -3.13
N TYR A 247 -25.39 3.86 -2.48
CA TYR A 247 -24.43 3.44 -1.47
C TYR A 247 -25.13 3.02 -0.17
N VAL A 248 -24.83 1.82 0.29
CA VAL A 248 -25.30 1.27 1.56
C VAL A 248 -24.14 1.19 2.53
N MET A 249 -24.18 2.02 3.59
CA MET A 249 -23.17 2.01 4.66
C MET A 249 -23.08 0.62 5.29
N GLY A 250 -21.85 0.16 5.56
CA GLY A 250 -21.60 -1.17 6.09
C GLY A 250 -21.75 -2.32 5.09
N TYR A 251 -22.01 -2.01 3.80
CA TYR A 251 -22.14 -3.03 2.76
C TYR A 251 -21.39 -2.64 1.46
N SER A 252 -21.46 -1.38 1.07
CA SER A 252 -20.89 -0.88 -0.19
C SER A 252 -19.41 -0.45 -0.10
N ALA A 253 -18.75 -0.62 1.04
CA ALA A 253 -17.31 -0.29 1.21
C ALA A 253 -16.39 -0.86 0.12
N PRO A 254 -16.62 -2.07 -0.46
CA PRO A 254 -15.83 -2.58 -1.58
C PRO A 254 -15.75 -1.64 -2.79
N MET A 255 -16.71 -0.71 -2.97
CA MET A 255 -16.68 0.34 -4.00
C MET A 255 -15.40 1.19 -3.92
N PHE A 256 -14.89 1.46 -2.73
CA PHE A 256 -13.64 2.19 -2.48
C PHE A 256 -12.39 1.31 -2.42
N SER A 257 -12.58 -0.01 -2.65
CA SER A 257 -11.50 -1.00 -2.67
C SER A 257 -10.60 -0.97 -1.41
N PRO A 258 -11.12 -1.38 -0.23
CA PRO A 258 -10.31 -1.54 1.00
C PRO A 258 -9.07 -2.39 0.79
N THR A 259 -9.16 -3.33 -0.14
CA THR A 259 -8.09 -4.28 -0.49
C THR A 259 -6.99 -3.69 -1.37
N GLY A 260 -7.23 -2.56 -2.08
CA GLY A 260 -6.25 -2.13 -3.08
C GLY A 260 -6.43 -0.72 -3.65
N GLY A 261 -7.25 0.13 -3.01
CA GLY A 261 -7.73 1.38 -3.60
C GLY A 261 -6.92 2.63 -3.34
N VAL A 262 -5.94 2.64 -2.46
CA VAL A 262 -5.13 3.84 -2.17
C VAL A 262 -4.31 4.26 -3.40
N LYS A 263 -4.34 5.55 -3.70
CA LYS A 263 -3.45 6.25 -4.65
C LYS A 263 -2.62 7.21 -3.83
N ILE A 264 -1.30 7.17 -3.98
CA ILE A 264 -0.36 7.92 -3.15
C ILE A 264 0.99 8.02 -3.87
N SER A 265 1.81 9.04 -3.56
CA SER A 265 3.17 9.13 -4.05
C SER A 265 4.13 8.19 -3.31
N ALA A 266 5.28 7.87 -3.88
CA ALA A 266 6.29 7.06 -3.20
C ALA A 266 6.78 7.74 -1.91
N ARG A 267 6.92 9.06 -1.92
CA ARG A 267 7.30 9.87 -0.77
C ARG A 267 6.27 9.76 0.36
N ASP A 268 5.00 9.95 0.05
CA ASP A 268 3.94 9.91 1.06
C ASP A 268 3.72 8.49 1.58
N LEU A 269 3.88 7.46 0.73
CA LEU A 269 3.87 6.06 1.17
C LEU A 269 5.06 5.75 2.09
N ALA A 270 6.25 6.31 1.82
CA ALA A 270 7.40 6.19 2.71
C ALA A 270 7.15 6.89 4.06
N THR A 271 6.42 8.01 4.07
CA THR A 271 5.99 8.69 5.30
C THR A 271 5.02 7.82 6.11
N TYR A 272 4.05 7.18 5.44
CA TYR A 272 3.18 6.18 6.08
C TYR A 272 3.98 4.99 6.63
N MET A 273 4.94 4.49 5.87
CA MET A 273 5.85 3.42 6.32
C MET A 273 6.62 3.83 7.58
N MET A 274 7.14 5.06 7.64
CA MET A 274 7.86 5.57 8.83
C MET A 274 6.98 5.55 10.08
N MET A 275 5.69 5.83 9.97
CA MET A 275 4.75 5.71 11.09
C MET A 275 4.73 4.27 11.63
N HIS A 276 4.68 3.26 10.75
CA HIS A 276 4.76 1.85 11.17
C HIS A 276 6.14 1.46 11.71
N MET A 277 7.23 1.95 11.12
CA MET A 277 8.60 1.74 11.59
C MET A 277 8.81 2.30 13.01
N ASN A 278 8.10 3.38 13.33
CA ASN A 278 8.13 4.02 14.65
C ASN A 278 6.93 3.62 15.53
N TYR A 279 6.41 2.42 15.30
CA TYR A 279 5.35 1.83 16.10
C TYR A 279 4.14 2.76 16.35
N GLY A 280 3.58 3.26 15.25
CA GLY A 280 2.28 3.95 15.26
C GLY A 280 2.34 5.47 15.41
N GLU A 281 3.52 6.07 15.43
CA GLU A 281 3.71 7.52 15.58
C GLU A 281 4.69 8.09 14.56
N LEU A 282 4.46 9.32 14.12
CA LEU A 282 5.41 10.07 13.32
C LEU A 282 5.32 11.57 13.64
N ASN A 283 6.47 12.21 13.91
CA ASN A 283 6.59 13.64 14.18
C ASN A 283 5.62 14.17 15.27
N GLY A 284 5.37 13.38 16.31
CA GLY A 284 4.44 13.72 17.40
C GLY A 284 2.97 13.44 17.09
N VAL A 285 2.66 12.92 15.88
CA VAL A 285 1.31 12.48 15.52
C VAL A 285 1.19 10.98 15.69
N ARG A 286 0.36 10.56 16.64
CA ARG A 286 0.08 9.15 16.88
C ARG A 286 -1.18 8.73 16.13
N ILE A 287 -1.03 7.72 15.29
CA ILE A 287 -2.11 7.13 14.50
C ILE A 287 -2.71 5.92 15.22
N ILE A 288 -1.84 5.05 15.74
CA ILE A 288 -2.19 3.89 16.59
C ILE A 288 -1.18 3.76 17.72
N SER A 289 -1.53 3.06 18.77
CA SER A 289 -0.63 2.78 19.89
C SER A 289 0.55 1.91 19.48
N GLU A 290 1.60 1.92 20.26
CA GLU A 290 2.76 1.03 20.07
C GLU A 290 2.34 -0.44 20.13
N GLU A 291 1.43 -0.79 21.05
CA GLU A 291 0.88 -2.14 21.18
C GLU A 291 0.14 -2.59 19.93
N SER A 292 -0.75 -1.73 19.39
CA SER A 292 -1.46 -2.01 18.14
C SER A 292 -0.52 -2.18 16.96
N ALA A 293 0.48 -1.31 16.83
CA ALA A 293 1.46 -1.40 15.75
C ALA A 293 2.29 -2.69 15.84
N LYS A 294 2.70 -3.11 17.04
CA LYS A 294 3.38 -4.38 17.27
C LYS A 294 2.47 -5.57 16.96
N THR A 295 1.21 -5.51 17.39
CA THR A 295 0.20 -6.54 17.08
C THR A 295 0.03 -6.72 15.57
N MET A 296 -0.03 -5.63 14.79
CA MET A 296 -0.13 -5.71 13.33
C MET A 296 1.08 -6.39 12.70
N GLN A 297 2.27 -6.16 13.24
CA GLN A 297 3.54 -6.67 12.72
C GLN A 297 3.89 -8.07 13.22
N THR A 298 3.20 -8.57 14.26
CA THR A 298 3.43 -9.90 14.81
C THR A 298 2.70 -10.95 13.97
N PRO A 299 3.40 -11.99 13.48
CA PRO A 299 2.77 -13.05 12.71
C PRO A 299 1.67 -13.75 13.48
N VAL A 300 0.49 -13.83 12.89
CA VAL A 300 -0.64 -14.68 13.31
C VAL A 300 -0.55 -16.04 12.66
N TRP A 301 -0.05 -16.07 11.43
CA TRP A 301 0.15 -17.30 10.67
C TRP A 301 1.61 -17.41 10.22
N MET A 302 2.13 -18.66 10.30
CA MET A 302 3.48 -19.03 9.86
C MET A 302 3.38 -20.30 9.02
N ALA A 303 4.06 -20.34 7.88
CA ALA A 303 4.12 -21.54 7.07
C ALA A 303 4.78 -22.69 7.84
N GLN A 304 4.18 -23.86 7.81
CA GLN A 304 4.68 -25.03 8.59
C GLN A 304 6.02 -25.55 8.12
N ASN A 305 6.38 -25.31 6.84
CA ASN A 305 7.54 -25.91 6.19
C ASN A 305 8.47 -24.91 5.51
N SER A 306 8.27 -23.60 5.66
CA SER A 306 9.16 -22.58 5.13
C SER A 306 9.31 -21.43 6.11
N ASN A 307 10.52 -20.92 6.26
CA ASN A 307 10.78 -19.69 6.97
C ASN A 307 10.45 -18.43 6.10
N GLU A 308 9.78 -18.64 4.96
CA GLU A 308 9.66 -17.62 3.92
C GLU A 308 8.40 -16.77 4.02
N GLU A 309 7.33 -17.29 4.65
CA GLU A 309 6.04 -16.61 4.65
C GLU A 309 5.44 -16.59 6.06
N GLN A 310 5.40 -15.40 6.63
CA GLN A 310 4.71 -15.13 7.89
C GLN A 310 3.79 -13.93 7.67
N TYR A 311 2.61 -13.95 8.27
CA TYR A 311 1.63 -12.89 8.06
C TYR A 311 0.99 -12.45 9.38
N GLY A 312 1.09 -11.15 9.65
CA GLY A 312 0.43 -10.48 10.75
C GLY A 312 -0.96 -9.95 10.35
N LEU A 313 -1.31 -8.75 10.76
CA LEU A 313 -2.57 -8.12 10.36
C LEU A 313 -2.32 -7.19 9.17
N CYS A 314 -2.57 -7.69 7.97
CA CYS A 314 -2.32 -7.02 6.69
C CYS A 314 -0.87 -6.54 6.47
N LEU A 315 0.07 -7.21 7.11
CA LEU A 315 1.51 -7.03 6.93
C LEU A 315 2.19 -8.40 6.84
N TRP A 316 3.10 -8.54 5.87
CA TRP A 316 4.00 -9.67 5.74
C TRP A 316 5.22 -9.50 6.64
N GLU A 317 5.73 -10.59 7.13
CA GLU A 317 7.10 -10.73 7.57
C GLU A 317 7.88 -11.50 6.50
N PHE A 318 8.87 -10.84 5.87
CA PHE A 318 9.67 -11.39 4.79
C PHE A 318 11.04 -11.83 5.32
N ILE A 319 11.41 -13.08 5.09
CA ILE A 319 12.68 -13.63 5.54
C ILE A 319 13.73 -13.66 4.43
N ASP A 320 13.36 -13.92 3.18
CA ASP A 320 14.29 -14.06 2.04
C ASP A 320 13.97 -13.07 0.90
N PHE A 321 13.62 -11.83 1.23
CA PHE A 321 13.30 -10.82 0.22
C PHE A 321 14.53 -10.10 -0.31
N ILE A 322 15.56 -9.93 0.53
CA ILE A 322 16.84 -9.29 0.20
C ILE A 322 17.93 -10.35 0.15
N LYS A 323 18.74 -10.31 -0.92
CA LYS A 323 19.91 -11.16 -1.10
C LYS A 323 21.07 -10.68 -0.21
N ASP A 324 20.86 -10.72 1.10
CA ASP A 324 21.86 -10.44 2.12
C ASP A 324 21.71 -11.50 3.22
N GLU A 325 22.79 -12.22 3.53
CA GLU A 325 22.80 -13.30 4.53
C GLU A 325 22.25 -12.86 5.89
N LYS A 326 22.38 -11.58 6.22
CA LYS A 326 21.84 -11.01 7.45
C LYS A 326 20.33 -11.22 7.57
N TYR A 327 19.58 -11.07 6.47
CA TYR A 327 18.10 -11.18 6.46
C TYR A 327 17.61 -12.59 6.13
N ASN A 328 18.53 -13.55 5.99
CA ASN A 328 18.22 -14.96 5.79
C ASN A 328 18.37 -15.78 7.08
N THR A 329 18.47 -15.10 8.23
CA THR A 329 18.67 -15.75 9.54
C THR A 329 17.43 -15.53 10.42
N PRO A 330 17.04 -16.53 11.24
CA PRO A 330 15.94 -16.37 12.18
C PRO A 330 16.12 -15.13 13.07
N GLY A 331 15.05 -14.35 13.23
CA GLY A 331 15.06 -13.10 14.01
C GLY A 331 15.49 -11.84 13.25
N ASN A 332 16.00 -11.97 12.02
CA ASN A 332 16.23 -10.84 11.12
C ASN A 332 15.26 -10.93 9.95
N TYR A 333 14.21 -10.15 10.01
CA TYR A 333 13.14 -10.15 9.03
C TYR A 333 12.84 -8.72 8.55
N LEU A 334 12.16 -8.64 7.44
CA LEU A 334 11.59 -7.40 6.92
C LEU A 334 10.09 -7.43 7.10
N VAL A 335 9.51 -6.31 7.47
CA VAL A 335 8.06 -6.14 7.55
C VAL A 335 7.59 -5.32 6.37
N GLY A 336 6.37 -5.53 5.91
CA GLY A 336 5.78 -4.70 4.85
C GLY A 336 4.70 -5.39 4.06
N HIS A 337 4.47 -4.90 2.86
CA HIS A 337 3.53 -5.50 1.92
C HIS A 337 3.92 -5.21 0.47
N THR A 338 3.47 -6.05 -0.45
CA THR A 338 3.62 -5.84 -1.88
C THR A 338 2.26 -5.60 -2.54
N GLY A 339 2.26 -4.96 -3.71
CA GLY A 339 1.05 -4.71 -4.48
C GLY A 339 1.17 -5.16 -5.93
N ASN A 340 0.06 -5.64 -6.48
CA ASN A 340 -0.06 -6.02 -7.88
C ASN A 340 -1.51 -5.80 -8.35
N ALA A 341 -1.71 -4.94 -9.32
CA ALA A 341 -3.00 -4.75 -9.96
C ALA A 341 -2.84 -3.98 -11.29
N TYR A 342 -3.58 -4.36 -12.31
CA TYR A 342 -3.71 -3.62 -13.57
C TYR A 342 -2.41 -3.39 -14.36
N GLY A 343 -1.29 -4.01 -13.98
CA GLY A 343 0.05 -3.77 -14.56
C GLY A 343 0.96 -2.94 -13.65
N LEU A 344 0.42 -2.38 -12.56
CA LEU A 344 1.19 -1.76 -11.49
C LEU A 344 1.79 -2.83 -10.56
N TYR A 345 3.02 -2.58 -10.14
CA TYR A 345 3.69 -3.35 -9.08
C TYR A 345 4.30 -2.39 -8.07
N SER A 346 4.04 -2.67 -6.80
CA SER A 346 4.52 -1.86 -5.69
C SER A 346 5.11 -2.72 -4.58
N VAL A 347 6.00 -2.12 -3.80
CA VAL A 347 6.60 -2.71 -2.62
C VAL A 347 6.80 -1.62 -1.57
N MET A 348 6.48 -1.93 -0.34
CA MET A 348 6.73 -1.15 0.86
C MET A 348 7.28 -2.11 1.90
N ILE A 349 8.57 -2.02 2.21
CA ILE A 349 9.23 -2.90 3.18
C ILE A 349 10.21 -2.13 4.05
N TRP A 350 10.39 -2.60 5.27
CA TRP A 350 11.37 -2.03 6.20
C TRP A 350 11.99 -3.09 7.10
N SER A 351 13.18 -2.79 7.62
CA SER A 351 13.83 -3.55 8.69
C SER A 351 13.53 -2.86 10.03
N PRO A 352 12.77 -3.50 10.93
CA PRO A 352 12.55 -2.97 12.28
C PRO A 352 13.86 -2.85 13.06
N GLN A 353 14.80 -3.76 12.86
CA GLN A 353 16.08 -3.84 13.59
C GLN A 353 17.06 -2.75 13.11
N ASP A 354 17.17 -2.54 11.79
CA ASP A 354 18.16 -1.67 11.18
C ASP A 354 17.63 -0.29 10.80
N LYS A 355 16.35 -0.01 11.09
CA LYS A 355 15.70 1.29 10.91
C LYS A 355 15.85 1.87 9.50
N TRP A 356 15.79 1.02 8.48
CA TRP A 356 15.68 1.44 7.10
C TRP A 356 14.42 0.87 6.45
N GLY A 357 13.94 1.54 5.41
CA GLY A 357 12.81 1.08 4.62
C GLY A 357 12.88 1.55 3.17
N ILE A 358 12.26 0.78 2.29
CA ILE A 358 12.22 1.03 0.85
C ILE A 358 10.77 0.98 0.37
N VAL A 359 10.40 2.00 -0.38
CA VAL A 359 9.20 2.03 -1.21
C VAL A 359 9.64 2.07 -2.66
N ALA A 360 9.08 1.22 -3.51
CA ALA A 360 9.23 1.30 -4.95
C ALA A 360 7.91 0.96 -5.63
N MET A 361 7.56 1.73 -6.66
CA MET A 361 6.32 1.58 -7.42
C MET A 361 6.62 1.74 -8.91
N THR A 362 5.97 0.94 -9.76
CA THR A 362 6.01 1.11 -11.21
C THR A 362 4.60 1.10 -11.79
N ASN A 363 4.38 1.88 -12.81
CA ASN A 363 3.10 1.96 -13.51
C ASN A 363 3.01 1.06 -14.75
N GLY A 364 4.01 0.19 -15.00
CA GLY A 364 3.98 -0.80 -16.07
C GLY A 364 5.34 -1.46 -16.27
N ILE A 365 5.33 -2.81 -16.44
CA ILE A 365 6.51 -3.61 -16.80
C ILE A 365 6.12 -4.73 -17.78
N THR A 366 7.11 -5.39 -18.35
CA THR A 366 6.87 -6.63 -19.12
C THR A 366 6.35 -7.75 -18.23
N HIS A 367 5.31 -8.45 -18.66
CA HIS A 367 4.50 -9.39 -17.88
C HIS A 367 5.24 -10.61 -17.30
N ILE A 368 6.45 -10.92 -17.73
CA ILE A 368 7.02 -12.27 -17.58
C ILE A 368 7.68 -12.50 -16.21
N LYS A 369 7.95 -11.44 -15.40
CA LYS A 369 8.81 -11.57 -14.21
C LYS A 369 8.40 -10.72 -13.00
N VAL A 370 7.13 -10.73 -12.67
CA VAL A 370 6.55 -9.85 -11.61
C VAL A 370 7.19 -10.00 -10.23
N LYS A 371 7.37 -11.24 -9.77
CA LYS A 371 8.00 -11.51 -8.45
C LYS A 371 9.46 -11.04 -8.48
N GLU A 372 10.14 -11.30 -9.59
CA GLU A 372 11.53 -10.91 -9.79
C GLU A 372 11.70 -9.39 -9.81
N PHE A 373 10.80 -8.61 -10.46
CA PHE A 373 10.90 -7.15 -10.47
C PHE A 373 10.98 -6.56 -9.06
N ARG A 374 10.05 -6.94 -8.18
CA ARG A 374 9.99 -6.39 -6.81
C ARG A 374 11.23 -6.71 -6.00
N GLN A 375 11.72 -7.94 -6.10
CA GLN A 375 12.96 -8.34 -5.44
C GLN A 375 14.18 -7.66 -6.08
N THR A 376 14.24 -7.55 -7.40
CA THR A 376 15.36 -6.95 -8.12
C THR A 376 15.48 -5.46 -7.81
N ILE A 377 14.37 -4.69 -7.88
CA ILE A 377 14.39 -3.24 -7.61
C ILE A 377 14.77 -2.95 -6.16
N VAL A 378 14.23 -3.71 -5.20
CA VAL A 378 14.56 -3.54 -3.78
C VAL A 378 16.02 -3.90 -3.50
N ASN A 379 16.53 -5.01 -4.03
CA ASN A 379 17.93 -5.40 -3.87
C ASN A 379 18.89 -4.39 -4.50
N ALA A 380 18.54 -3.83 -5.66
CA ALA A 380 19.33 -2.79 -6.32
C ALA A 380 19.41 -1.52 -5.46
N ILE A 381 18.26 -1.04 -4.96
CA ILE A 381 18.19 0.13 -4.08
C ILE A 381 18.89 -0.13 -2.75
N TYR A 382 18.64 -1.28 -2.10
CA TYR A 382 19.29 -1.65 -0.84
C TYR A 382 20.82 -1.63 -0.96
N LYS A 383 21.34 -2.25 -2.00
CA LYS A 383 22.77 -2.34 -2.25
C LYS A 383 23.42 -0.97 -2.52
N ALA A 384 22.73 -0.09 -3.26
CA ALA A 384 23.26 1.21 -3.66
C ALA A 384 23.08 2.30 -2.60
N CYS A 385 22.08 2.19 -1.71
CA CYS A 385 21.64 3.27 -0.82
C CYS A 385 21.80 2.94 0.68
N ILE A 386 21.70 1.66 1.07
CA ILE A 386 21.67 1.23 2.46
C ILE A 386 22.95 0.52 2.89
N LYS A 387 23.42 -0.48 2.09
CA LYS A 387 24.51 -1.39 2.46
C LYS A 387 25.87 -0.74 2.38
N GLU A 388 26.08 0.25 1.54
CA GLU A 388 27.29 1.06 1.41
C GLU A 388 27.20 2.36 2.23
#